data_5c0c57207e03f7181f728e1942002f6d
#
_entry.id   5c0c57207e03f7181f728e1942002f6d
#
_cell.length_a   1.000
_cell.length_b   1.000
_cell.length_c   1.000
_cell.angle_alpha   90.00
_cell.angle_beta   90.00
_cell.angle_gamma   90.00
#
_symmetry.space_group_name_H-M   'P 1'
#
loop_
_entity.id
_entity.type
_entity.pdbx_description
1 polymer ?
#
loop_
_entity_poly.entity_id
_entity_poly.type
_entity_poly.pdbx_seq_one_letter_code
_entity_poly.pdbx_strand_id
1 'polypeptide(L)'
;MQDIAYADQLRLKHQRVSQALETVGIELADPVVPLADPWRYRNKAELTFGTARALGAVDALTVGYHEAGSYWRVVDIDECLLMPAPVAPVVRTMRELCRATGLPAYRQKTHEGFFRHLLIRHSRTRQTSLVALITTPGNDAVIRNLFETLLKREPSVSSAYWGISESLADVAYPQTLIHLGGSPSLEDRVNRFQIRLLPFSFLQPSTEQAERIYQQLVEWSGTGAIAWDLYCGLGLIGLHLSEAYQKVYGIDVESDHLSLARTHAAMNGVSNVEFRAGKAEELLQDRRFWLQEARPNLAVVDPPRSGLHPQVIATLLGARPERIAYLSCNVNSLAKDLKELFSGFPRYRATRVKAFDMFPQTHHVETLVLLERN
;
A
#
# COMPACT_ATOMS: atom_id res chain seq x y z
N MET A 1 -19.21 0.23 7.12
CA MET A 1 -19.00 0.14 8.59
C MET A 1 -18.98 1.52 9.28
N GLN A 2 -19.10 2.61 8.53
CA GLN A 2 -19.09 3.97 9.10
C GLN A 2 -20.32 4.25 10.02
N ASP A 3 -21.39 3.48 9.86
CA ASP A 3 -22.64 3.63 10.60
C ASP A 3 -22.64 2.91 11.96
N ILE A 4 -21.54 2.26 12.33
CA ILE A 4 -21.38 1.57 13.60
C ILE A 4 -20.22 2.13 14.41
N ALA A 5 -20.36 2.11 15.75
CA ALA A 5 -19.33 2.61 16.66
C ALA A 5 -18.00 1.90 16.44
N TYR A 6 -16.89 2.61 16.58
CA TYR A 6 -15.56 2.06 16.28
C TYR A 6 -15.22 0.82 17.11
N ALA A 7 -15.63 0.79 18.39
CA ALA A 7 -15.47 -0.39 19.23
C ALA A 7 -16.19 -1.64 18.66
N ASP A 8 -17.35 -1.44 18.03
CA ASP A 8 -18.12 -2.52 17.41
C ASP A 8 -17.47 -2.98 16.10
N GLN A 9 -16.90 -2.04 15.32
CA GLN A 9 -16.10 -2.39 14.15
C GLN A 9 -14.93 -3.32 14.54
N LEU A 10 -14.22 -3.00 15.62
CA LEU A 10 -13.11 -3.82 16.13
C LEU A 10 -13.57 -5.21 16.58
N ARG A 11 -14.72 -5.31 17.27
CA ARG A 11 -15.30 -6.60 17.66
C ARG A 11 -15.67 -7.47 16.43
N LEU A 12 -16.28 -6.87 15.41
CA LEU A 12 -16.61 -7.58 14.17
C LEU A 12 -15.36 -8.06 13.42
N LYS A 13 -14.32 -7.25 13.39
CA LYS A 13 -13.01 -7.62 12.81
C LYS A 13 -12.36 -8.76 13.59
N HIS A 14 -12.37 -8.68 14.91
CA HIS A 14 -11.90 -9.76 15.79
C HIS A 14 -12.63 -11.07 15.51
N GLN A 15 -13.96 -11.06 15.50
CA GLN A 15 -14.76 -12.25 15.21
C GLN A 15 -14.43 -12.86 13.86
N ARG A 16 -14.27 -12.02 12.82
CA ARG A 16 -13.92 -12.47 11.48
C ARG A 16 -12.54 -13.15 11.44
N VAL A 17 -11.55 -12.58 12.12
CA VAL A 17 -10.20 -13.18 12.17
C VAL A 17 -10.24 -14.48 12.98
N SER A 18 -10.88 -14.49 14.13
CA SER A 18 -11.02 -15.70 14.98
C SER A 18 -11.66 -16.85 14.23
N GLN A 19 -12.82 -16.61 13.58
CA GLN A 19 -13.53 -17.64 12.81
C GLN A 19 -12.67 -18.25 11.70
N ALA A 20 -11.87 -17.44 11.00
CA ALA A 20 -11.01 -17.96 9.94
C ALA A 20 -9.82 -18.75 10.50
N LEU A 21 -9.20 -18.27 11.58
CA LEU A 21 -8.04 -18.92 12.21
C LEU A 21 -8.41 -20.19 12.99
N GLU A 22 -9.60 -20.27 13.57
CA GLU A 22 -10.12 -21.48 14.21
C GLU A 22 -10.17 -22.67 13.23
N THR A 23 -10.38 -22.44 11.95
CA THR A 23 -10.37 -23.50 10.92
C THR A 23 -9.03 -24.22 10.78
N VAL A 24 -7.97 -23.61 11.31
CA VAL A 24 -6.60 -24.15 11.31
C VAL A 24 -6.02 -24.32 12.73
N GLY A 25 -6.90 -24.26 13.74
CA GLY A 25 -6.54 -24.53 15.13
C GLY A 25 -5.77 -23.40 15.83
N ILE A 26 -5.92 -22.15 15.34
CA ILE A 26 -5.31 -20.96 15.97
C ILE A 26 -6.38 -20.16 16.70
N GLU A 27 -6.10 -19.82 17.96
CA GLU A 27 -6.90 -18.91 18.75
C GLU A 27 -6.34 -17.47 18.65
N LEU A 28 -7.22 -16.50 18.38
CA LEU A 28 -6.90 -15.07 18.49
C LEU A 28 -7.35 -14.58 19.87
N ALA A 29 -6.46 -14.63 20.86
CA ALA A 29 -6.77 -14.22 22.23
C ALA A 29 -6.81 -12.70 22.39
N ASP A 30 -5.92 -11.98 21.73
CA ASP A 30 -5.81 -10.52 21.85
C ASP A 30 -6.87 -9.79 21.01
N PRO A 31 -7.40 -8.65 21.50
CA PRO A 31 -8.27 -7.79 20.68
C PRO A 31 -7.50 -7.20 19.49
N VAL A 32 -8.24 -6.80 18.44
CA VAL A 32 -7.65 -6.08 17.29
C VAL A 32 -7.03 -4.78 17.76
N VAL A 33 -5.76 -4.54 17.39
CA VAL A 33 -5.04 -3.30 17.73
C VAL A 33 -5.69 -2.12 17.00
N PRO A 34 -6.30 -1.17 17.72
CA PRO A 34 -6.99 -0.03 17.11
C PRO A 34 -6.02 1.04 16.63
N LEU A 35 -6.49 1.96 15.77
CA LEU A 35 -5.88 3.29 15.65
C LEU A 35 -6.42 4.19 16.78
N ALA A 36 -5.60 5.15 17.21
CA ALA A 36 -6.04 6.14 18.21
C ALA A 36 -7.17 7.02 17.67
N ASP A 37 -7.06 7.42 16.39
CA ASP A 37 -8.12 8.06 15.63
C ASP A 37 -8.48 7.21 14.41
N PRO A 38 -9.73 6.71 14.29
CA PRO A 38 -10.15 5.91 13.14
C PRO A 38 -10.43 6.75 11.88
N TRP A 39 -10.18 8.05 11.92
CA TRP A 39 -10.26 9.00 10.83
C TRP A 39 -8.88 9.55 10.47
N ARG A 40 -8.78 10.25 9.36
CA ARG A 40 -7.55 10.97 8.94
C ARG A 40 -6.28 10.13 8.81
N TYR A 41 -6.41 8.80 8.76
CA TYR A 41 -5.28 7.87 8.81
C TYR A 41 -4.63 7.58 7.44
N ARG A 42 -5.37 7.82 6.32
CA ARG A 42 -4.88 7.46 4.99
C ARG A 42 -3.82 8.43 4.50
N ASN A 43 -2.75 7.87 3.95
CA ASN A 43 -1.67 8.64 3.33
C ASN A 43 -1.82 8.80 1.82
N LYS A 44 -2.84 8.17 1.19
CA LYS A 44 -3.11 8.23 -0.25
C LYS A 44 -4.60 8.21 -0.54
N ALA A 45 -5.01 9.07 -1.49
CA ALA A 45 -6.32 9.02 -2.15
C ALA A 45 -6.15 8.91 -3.66
N GLU A 46 -6.97 8.08 -4.28
CA GLU A 46 -7.16 8.01 -5.73
C GLU A 46 -8.61 8.39 -6.02
N LEU A 47 -8.79 9.58 -6.58
CA LEU A 47 -10.09 10.13 -6.90
C LEU A 47 -10.32 10.02 -8.42
N THR A 48 -11.56 9.79 -8.81
CA THR A 48 -11.95 9.71 -10.23
C THR A 48 -12.65 11.01 -10.65
N PHE A 49 -12.40 11.47 -11.86
CA PHE A 49 -13.18 12.51 -12.49
C PHE A 49 -14.45 11.94 -13.09
N GLY A 50 -15.55 12.67 -12.92
CA GLY A 50 -16.85 12.31 -13.46
C GLY A 50 -17.60 13.54 -13.92
N THR A 51 -18.87 13.35 -14.30
CA THR A 51 -19.76 14.40 -14.72
C THR A 51 -21.06 14.29 -13.92
N ALA A 52 -21.42 15.35 -13.16
CA ALA A 52 -22.72 15.45 -12.53
C ALA A 52 -23.74 15.94 -13.55
N ARG A 53 -24.85 15.23 -13.68
CA ARG A 53 -26.05 15.75 -14.36
C ARG A 53 -26.83 16.59 -13.37
N ALA A 54 -26.67 17.88 -13.40
CA ALA A 54 -27.59 18.77 -12.71
C ALA A 54 -28.88 18.91 -13.54
N LEU A 55 -30.04 18.74 -12.90
CA LEU A 55 -31.34 19.01 -13.53
C LEU A 55 -31.35 20.48 -14.02
N GLY A 56 -31.24 20.69 -15.35
CA GLY A 56 -31.32 22.00 -16.00
C GLY A 56 -30.02 22.81 -16.06
N ALA A 57 -28.85 22.25 -15.72
CA ALA A 57 -27.54 22.93 -15.82
C ALA A 57 -26.56 22.14 -16.71
N VAL A 58 -25.52 22.85 -17.20
CA VAL A 58 -24.39 22.24 -17.92
C VAL A 58 -23.76 21.11 -17.07
N ASP A 59 -23.47 19.98 -17.69
CA ASP A 59 -22.74 18.86 -17.07
C ASP A 59 -21.48 19.38 -16.34
N ALA A 60 -21.50 19.38 -15.01
CA ALA A 60 -20.38 19.89 -14.23
C ALA A 60 -19.35 18.77 -13.97
N LEU A 61 -18.06 19.09 -14.17
CA LEU A 61 -16.96 18.19 -13.80
C LEU A 61 -16.98 17.93 -12.30
N THR A 62 -16.95 16.64 -11.90
CA THR A 62 -16.87 16.18 -10.50
C THR A 62 -15.56 15.49 -10.22
N VAL A 63 -15.12 15.50 -8.97
CA VAL A 63 -13.94 14.79 -8.49
C VAL A 63 -14.27 14.06 -7.19
N GLY A 64 -14.11 12.75 -7.15
CA GLY A 64 -14.40 12.00 -5.94
C GLY A 64 -14.31 10.49 -6.11
N TYR A 65 -15.19 9.77 -5.47
CA TYR A 65 -15.22 8.31 -5.51
C TYR A 65 -16.43 7.80 -6.29
N HIS A 66 -16.31 6.59 -6.82
CA HIS A 66 -17.46 5.92 -7.40
C HIS A 66 -18.55 5.70 -6.35
N GLU A 67 -19.81 5.93 -6.74
CA GLU A 67 -20.95 5.58 -5.91
C GLU A 67 -20.99 4.06 -5.69
N ALA A 68 -21.33 3.63 -4.48
CA ALA A 68 -21.42 2.20 -4.17
C ALA A 68 -22.38 1.47 -5.13
N GLY A 69 -21.89 0.40 -5.77
CA GLY A 69 -22.65 -0.35 -6.76
C GLY A 69 -22.69 0.26 -8.17
N SER A 70 -22.01 1.37 -8.43
CA SER A 70 -21.93 2.02 -9.74
C SER A 70 -20.49 2.28 -10.13
N TYR A 71 -20.07 1.83 -11.32
CA TYR A 71 -18.72 2.10 -11.84
C TYR A 71 -18.63 3.35 -12.75
N TRP A 72 -19.78 4.02 -13.00
CA TRP A 72 -19.81 5.23 -13.86
C TRP A 72 -20.23 6.51 -13.14
N ARG A 73 -20.82 6.38 -11.93
CA ARG A 73 -21.24 7.54 -11.14
C ARG A 73 -20.14 7.91 -10.17
N VAL A 74 -19.70 9.15 -10.27
CA VAL A 74 -18.73 9.75 -9.36
C VAL A 74 -19.44 10.72 -8.43
N VAL A 75 -19.33 10.49 -7.14
CA VAL A 75 -19.81 11.40 -6.09
C VAL A 75 -18.78 12.50 -5.92
N ASP A 76 -19.17 13.76 -6.19
CA ASP A 76 -18.30 14.92 -5.96
C ASP A 76 -18.03 15.09 -4.46
N ILE A 77 -16.78 15.25 -4.06
CA ILE A 77 -16.42 15.40 -2.66
C ILE A 77 -15.65 16.69 -2.41
N ASP A 78 -15.97 17.40 -1.35
CA ASP A 78 -15.20 18.52 -0.85
C ASP A 78 -14.10 18.09 0.11
N GLU A 79 -14.31 16.95 0.76
CA GLU A 79 -13.41 16.40 1.76
C GLU A 79 -13.59 14.88 1.85
N CYS A 80 -12.51 14.16 2.12
CA CYS A 80 -12.54 12.76 2.54
C CYS A 80 -12.08 12.67 3.99
N LEU A 81 -12.97 12.26 4.89
CA LEU A 81 -12.65 12.16 6.33
C LEU A 81 -11.57 11.10 6.65
N LEU A 82 -11.25 10.23 5.71
CA LEU A 82 -10.13 9.27 5.88
C LEU A 82 -8.78 9.89 5.55
N MET A 83 -8.73 10.99 4.75
CA MET A 83 -7.52 11.70 4.42
C MET A 83 -7.23 12.82 5.44
N PRO A 84 -5.94 13.16 5.67
CA PRO A 84 -5.58 14.31 6.50
C PRO A 84 -6.25 15.61 6.03
N ALA A 85 -6.65 16.46 6.97
CA ALA A 85 -7.39 17.69 6.67
C ALA A 85 -6.72 18.60 5.61
N PRO A 86 -5.36 18.73 5.56
CA PRO A 86 -4.69 19.54 4.54
C PRO A 86 -4.89 19.07 3.08
N VAL A 87 -5.43 17.86 2.87
CA VAL A 87 -5.70 17.34 1.51
C VAL A 87 -6.97 17.96 0.91
N ALA A 88 -7.95 18.34 1.73
CA ALA A 88 -9.22 18.86 1.24
C ALA A 88 -9.08 20.18 0.43
N PRO A 89 -8.28 21.19 0.84
CA PRO A 89 -8.02 22.37 0.00
C PRO A 89 -7.43 21.99 -1.37
N VAL A 90 -6.47 21.05 -1.40
CA VAL A 90 -5.83 20.59 -2.65
C VAL A 90 -6.86 19.98 -3.61
N VAL A 91 -7.78 19.14 -3.10
CA VAL A 91 -8.86 18.55 -3.92
C VAL A 91 -9.77 19.65 -4.50
N ARG A 92 -10.18 20.61 -3.67
CA ARG A 92 -11.05 21.73 -4.11
C ARG A 92 -10.36 22.59 -5.17
N THR A 93 -9.11 22.98 -4.94
CA THR A 93 -8.33 23.78 -5.88
C THR A 93 -8.12 23.05 -7.21
N MET A 94 -7.76 21.76 -7.18
CA MET A 94 -7.63 20.95 -8.39
C MET A 94 -8.95 20.87 -9.16
N ARG A 95 -10.07 20.63 -8.48
CA ARG A 95 -11.41 20.62 -9.11
C ARG A 95 -11.76 21.94 -9.76
N GLU A 96 -11.51 23.06 -9.09
CA GLU A 96 -11.75 24.41 -9.63
C GLU A 96 -10.91 24.65 -10.89
N LEU A 97 -9.60 24.35 -10.82
CA LEU A 97 -8.68 24.54 -11.94
C LEU A 97 -9.05 23.67 -13.13
N CYS A 98 -9.41 22.41 -12.91
CA CYS A 98 -9.87 21.51 -13.96
C CYS A 98 -11.19 22.00 -14.58
N ARG A 99 -12.16 22.44 -13.79
CA ARG A 99 -13.42 23.04 -14.27
C ARG A 99 -13.19 24.27 -15.14
N ALA A 100 -12.27 25.11 -14.74
CA ALA A 100 -11.95 26.34 -15.48
C ALA A 100 -11.36 26.09 -16.88
N THR A 101 -10.82 24.90 -17.16
CA THR A 101 -10.34 24.53 -18.50
C THR A 101 -11.45 24.27 -19.51
N GLY A 102 -12.65 23.95 -19.05
CA GLY A 102 -13.76 23.51 -19.90
C GLY A 102 -13.59 22.10 -20.49
N LEU A 103 -12.49 21.39 -20.18
CA LEU A 103 -12.25 20.03 -20.68
C LEU A 103 -13.11 19.00 -19.91
N PRO A 104 -13.65 17.98 -20.60
CA PRO A 104 -14.57 17.00 -19.98
C PRO A 104 -13.84 15.91 -19.17
N ALA A 105 -14.57 15.28 -18.24
CA ALA A 105 -14.15 14.03 -17.65
C ALA A 105 -14.14 12.90 -18.72
N TYR A 106 -13.20 11.96 -18.58
CA TYR A 106 -13.17 10.74 -19.39
C TYR A 106 -14.35 9.84 -19.04
N ARG A 107 -15.04 9.36 -20.06
CA ARG A 107 -16.20 8.47 -19.94
C ARG A 107 -15.81 7.05 -20.34
N GLN A 108 -15.84 6.13 -19.41
CA GLN A 108 -15.50 4.72 -19.65
C GLN A 108 -16.37 4.06 -20.73
N LYS A 109 -17.62 4.49 -20.88
CA LYS A 109 -18.57 3.89 -21.83
C LYS A 109 -18.29 4.28 -23.28
N THR A 110 -17.84 5.50 -23.54
CA THR A 110 -17.61 6.03 -24.89
C THR A 110 -16.11 6.15 -25.22
N HIS A 111 -15.25 6.02 -24.22
CA HIS A 111 -13.79 6.24 -24.32
C HIS A 111 -13.44 7.66 -24.78
N GLU A 112 -14.26 8.64 -24.43
CA GLU A 112 -14.09 10.04 -24.76
C GLU A 112 -13.92 10.90 -23.50
N GLY A 113 -13.20 12.01 -23.62
CA GLY A 113 -12.95 12.95 -22.55
C GLY A 113 -11.48 13.02 -22.18
N PHE A 114 -11.16 13.86 -21.19
CA PHE A 114 -9.78 14.21 -20.89
C PHE A 114 -9.35 13.83 -19.47
N PHE A 115 -10.01 14.33 -18.43
CA PHE A 115 -9.63 14.08 -17.04
C PHE A 115 -10.06 12.69 -16.58
N ARG A 116 -9.12 11.89 -16.04
CA ARG A 116 -9.38 10.52 -15.58
C ARG A 116 -9.32 10.40 -14.07
N HIS A 117 -8.14 10.62 -13.47
CA HIS A 117 -7.94 10.42 -12.04
C HIS A 117 -7.11 11.54 -11.43
N LEU A 118 -7.32 11.77 -10.14
CA LEU A 118 -6.51 12.63 -9.29
C LEU A 118 -5.96 11.79 -8.14
N LEU A 119 -4.66 11.56 -8.14
CA LEU A 119 -3.97 10.89 -7.04
C LEU A 119 -3.33 11.95 -6.15
N ILE A 120 -3.56 11.83 -4.84
CA ILE A 120 -2.93 12.67 -3.84
C ILE A 120 -2.30 11.78 -2.78
N ARG A 121 -1.01 12.01 -2.52
CA ARG A 121 -0.30 11.47 -1.36
C ARG A 121 -0.02 12.58 -0.38
N HIS A 122 -0.11 12.26 0.91
CA HIS A 122 0.20 13.22 1.97
C HIS A 122 1.23 12.64 2.94
N SER A 123 2.30 13.39 3.18
CA SER A 123 3.31 13.03 4.17
C SER A 123 2.86 13.46 5.55
N ARG A 124 2.78 12.49 6.46
CA ARG A 124 2.43 12.76 7.86
C ARG A 124 3.51 13.57 8.56
N THR A 125 4.78 13.35 8.24
CA THR A 125 5.90 14.01 8.94
C THR A 125 6.27 15.36 8.35
N ARG A 126 6.13 15.54 7.02
CA ARG A 126 6.42 16.80 6.33
C ARG A 126 5.22 17.72 6.19
N GLN A 127 4.01 17.20 6.42
CA GLN A 127 2.74 17.94 6.21
C GLN A 127 2.63 18.52 4.80
N THR A 128 3.19 17.85 3.81
CA THR A 128 3.15 18.22 2.39
C THR A 128 2.51 17.12 1.57
N SER A 129 2.07 17.48 0.35
CA SER A 129 1.39 16.57 -0.55
C SER A 129 2.12 16.45 -1.88
N LEU A 130 2.05 15.25 -2.48
CA LEU A 130 2.32 14.98 -3.87
C LEU A 130 1.00 14.85 -4.61
N VAL A 131 0.86 15.54 -5.73
CA VAL A 131 -0.32 15.50 -6.59
C VAL A 131 0.04 14.93 -7.96
N ALA A 132 -0.72 13.94 -8.42
CA ALA A 132 -0.63 13.44 -9.80
C ALA A 132 -2.00 13.52 -10.47
N LEU A 133 -2.08 14.23 -11.59
CA LEU A 133 -3.28 14.34 -12.43
C LEU A 133 -3.11 13.39 -13.61
N ILE A 134 -4.04 12.45 -13.78
CA ILE A 134 -4.04 11.48 -14.86
C ILE A 134 -5.09 11.88 -15.91
N THR A 135 -4.65 12.00 -17.17
CA THR A 135 -5.49 12.42 -18.31
C THR A 135 -5.29 11.50 -19.50
N THR A 136 -6.13 11.66 -20.51
CA THR A 136 -5.80 11.22 -21.88
C THR A 136 -4.72 12.13 -22.50
N PRO A 137 -4.06 11.75 -23.61
CA PRO A 137 -3.07 12.59 -24.28
C PRO A 137 -3.59 13.97 -24.72
N GLY A 138 -2.69 14.94 -24.84
CA GLY A 138 -2.95 16.28 -25.35
C GLY A 138 -3.09 17.36 -24.29
N ASN A 139 -3.31 18.61 -24.74
CA ASN A 139 -3.50 19.79 -23.90
C ASN A 139 -2.31 20.13 -22.96
N ASP A 140 -1.08 19.87 -23.36
CA ASP A 140 0.15 20.05 -22.58
C ASP A 140 0.26 21.44 -21.95
N ALA A 141 0.00 22.50 -22.73
CA ALA A 141 0.06 23.87 -22.23
C ALA A 141 -0.97 24.14 -21.13
N VAL A 142 -2.17 23.58 -21.27
CA VAL A 142 -3.25 23.70 -20.26
C VAL A 142 -2.83 23.02 -18.96
N ILE A 143 -2.27 21.82 -19.05
CA ILE A 143 -1.83 21.05 -17.86
C ILE A 143 -0.68 21.76 -17.15
N ARG A 144 0.32 22.27 -17.90
CA ARG A 144 1.43 23.02 -17.28
C ARG A 144 0.95 24.25 -16.55
N ASN A 145 0.09 25.07 -17.16
CA ASN A 145 -0.49 26.25 -16.52
C ASN A 145 -1.34 25.90 -15.29
N LEU A 146 -2.09 24.78 -15.36
CA LEU A 146 -2.87 24.28 -14.23
C LEU A 146 -1.96 23.99 -13.04
N PHE A 147 -0.86 23.25 -13.25
CA PHE A 147 0.06 22.90 -12.16
C PHE A 147 0.88 24.09 -11.66
N GLU A 148 1.29 25.02 -12.52
CA GLU A 148 1.90 26.28 -12.08
C GLU A 148 0.97 27.06 -11.14
N THR A 149 -0.33 27.10 -11.47
CA THR A 149 -1.34 27.75 -10.64
C THR A 149 -1.58 27.01 -9.33
N LEU A 150 -1.66 25.67 -9.39
CA LEU A 150 -1.80 24.82 -8.19
C LEU A 150 -0.65 25.07 -7.21
N LEU A 151 0.60 24.98 -7.67
CA LEU A 151 1.79 25.16 -6.82
C LEU A 151 1.87 26.55 -6.18
N LYS A 152 1.31 27.59 -6.83
CA LYS A 152 1.21 28.93 -6.26
C LYS A 152 0.09 29.05 -5.23
N ARG A 153 -1.06 28.41 -5.47
CA ARG A 153 -2.25 28.50 -4.60
C ARG A 153 -2.17 27.60 -3.38
N GLU A 154 -1.49 26.44 -3.52
CA GLU A 154 -1.40 25.38 -2.50
C GLU A 154 0.06 25.13 -2.13
N PRO A 155 0.68 25.93 -1.22
CA PRO A 155 2.07 25.73 -0.80
C PRO A 155 2.34 24.39 -0.13
N SER A 156 1.30 23.68 0.33
CA SER A 156 1.39 22.31 0.86
C SER A 156 1.69 21.29 -0.23
N VAL A 157 1.50 21.60 -1.52
CA VAL A 157 1.86 20.72 -2.63
C VAL A 157 3.35 20.86 -2.91
N SER A 158 4.12 19.86 -2.49
CA SER A 158 5.58 19.84 -2.65
C SER A 158 6.05 19.12 -3.90
N SER A 159 5.17 18.39 -4.59
CA SER A 159 5.51 17.56 -5.76
C SER A 159 4.31 17.46 -6.70
N ALA A 160 4.53 17.66 -8.00
CA ALA A 160 3.48 17.73 -9.01
C ALA A 160 3.83 16.84 -10.22
N TYR A 161 2.88 15.98 -10.59
CA TYR A 161 3.03 15.01 -11.69
C TYR A 161 1.85 15.04 -12.64
N TRP A 162 2.12 14.81 -13.89
CA TRP A 162 1.13 14.54 -14.93
C TRP A 162 1.30 13.13 -15.46
N GLY A 163 0.24 12.34 -15.35
CA GLY A 163 0.14 11.00 -15.91
C GLY A 163 -0.67 11.02 -17.19
N ILE A 164 -0.15 10.40 -18.25
CA ILE A 164 -0.84 10.23 -19.52
C ILE A 164 -1.24 8.76 -19.66
N SER A 165 -2.55 8.52 -19.84
CA SER A 165 -3.10 7.18 -19.95
C SER A 165 -4.01 7.04 -21.17
N GLU A 166 -3.65 6.09 -22.04
CA GLU A 166 -4.44 5.64 -23.18
C GLU A 166 -5.17 4.32 -22.90
N SER A 167 -5.09 3.80 -21.66
CA SER A 167 -5.75 2.58 -21.25
C SER A 167 -7.26 2.70 -21.37
N LEU A 168 -7.92 1.67 -21.88
CA LEU A 168 -9.38 1.59 -21.83
C LEU A 168 -9.91 1.19 -20.45
N ALA A 169 -9.07 0.62 -19.58
CA ALA A 169 -9.43 0.26 -18.22
C ALA A 169 -9.51 1.49 -17.31
N ASP A 170 -10.39 1.43 -16.31
CA ASP A 170 -10.53 2.46 -15.28
C ASP A 170 -9.48 2.28 -14.18
N VAL A 171 -8.24 2.57 -14.54
CA VAL A 171 -7.08 2.47 -13.63
C VAL A 171 -6.33 3.78 -13.57
N ALA A 172 -5.91 4.15 -12.38
CA ALA A 172 -5.15 5.39 -12.17
C ALA A 172 -3.69 5.29 -12.65
N TYR A 173 -3.17 4.10 -12.99
CA TYR A 173 -1.78 3.91 -13.41
C TYR A 173 -1.58 4.31 -14.88
N PRO A 174 -0.80 5.38 -15.19
CA PRO A 174 -0.58 5.85 -16.54
C PRO A 174 0.59 5.11 -17.21
N GLN A 175 0.67 5.16 -18.55
CA GLN A 175 1.81 4.67 -19.32
C GLN A 175 2.97 5.66 -19.32
N THR A 176 2.68 6.97 -19.20
CA THR A 176 3.70 8.02 -19.14
C THR A 176 3.48 8.87 -17.90
N LEU A 177 4.56 9.15 -17.18
CA LEU A 177 4.54 9.99 -15.97
C LEU A 177 5.57 11.10 -16.13
N ILE A 178 5.12 12.37 -16.05
CA ILE A 178 5.93 13.56 -16.26
C ILE A 178 5.94 14.36 -14.94
N HIS A 179 7.14 14.62 -14.41
CA HIS A 179 7.30 15.54 -13.29
C HIS A 179 7.18 16.99 -13.80
N LEU A 180 6.29 17.78 -13.21
CA LEU A 180 6.00 19.14 -13.65
C LEU A 180 6.54 20.23 -12.72
N GLY A 181 6.79 19.91 -11.46
CA GLY A 181 7.32 20.91 -10.52
C GLY A 181 7.42 20.44 -9.08
N GLY A 182 8.13 21.21 -8.28
CA GLY A 182 8.44 20.88 -6.90
C GLY A 182 9.53 19.80 -6.77
N SER A 183 9.52 19.06 -5.68
CA SER A 183 10.44 17.93 -5.44
C SER A 183 10.09 16.73 -6.35
N PRO A 184 11.08 15.97 -6.84
CA PRO A 184 10.83 14.76 -7.62
C PRO A 184 10.25 13.60 -6.80
N SER A 185 10.09 13.75 -5.50
CA SER A 185 9.49 12.74 -4.62
C SER A 185 8.87 13.39 -3.39
N LEU A 186 7.91 12.72 -2.79
CA LEU A 186 7.38 13.08 -1.47
C LEU A 186 8.26 12.41 -0.40
N GLU A 187 8.85 13.19 0.48
CA GLU A 187 9.56 12.68 1.63
C GLU A 187 8.61 12.40 2.78
N ASP A 188 8.80 11.28 3.46
CA ASP A 188 8.10 10.93 4.70
C ASP A 188 9.00 10.09 5.60
N ARG A 189 8.48 9.60 6.71
CA ARG A 189 9.18 8.73 7.65
C ARG A 189 8.25 7.62 8.15
N VAL A 190 8.81 6.42 8.27
CA VAL A 190 8.17 5.26 8.90
C VAL A 190 9.06 4.81 10.05
N ASN A 191 8.59 4.91 11.28
CA ASN A 191 9.41 4.81 12.49
C ASN A 191 10.62 5.75 12.38
N ARG A 192 11.85 5.20 12.42
CA ARG A 192 13.07 5.99 12.28
C ARG A 192 13.55 6.18 10.83
N PHE A 193 13.02 5.41 9.88
CA PHE A 193 13.49 5.37 8.51
C PHE A 193 12.90 6.50 7.67
N GLN A 194 13.76 7.31 7.07
CA GLN A 194 13.38 8.28 6.05
C GLN A 194 13.05 7.55 4.75
N ILE A 195 11.98 7.96 4.09
CA ILE A 195 11.53 7.36 2.84
C ILE A 195 11.20 8.42 1.79
N ARG A 196 11.25 8.01 0.54
CA ARG A 196 10.79 8.78 -0.62
C ARG A 196 9.68 8.02 -1.31
N LEU A 197 8.63 8.74 -1.69
CA LEU A 197 7.47 8.18 -2.37
C LEU A 197 7.28 8.85 -3.72
N LEU A 198 7.05 8.03 -4.74
CA LEU A 198 6.57 8.45 -6.05
C LEU A 198 5.04 8.29 -6.11
N PRO A 199 4.36 8.85 -7.12
CA PRO A 199 2.89 8.78 -7.20
C PRO A 199 2.32 7.38 -6.97
N PHE A 200 2.92 6.35 -7.57
CA PHE A 200 2.40 4.98 -7.56
C PHE A 200 3.14 4.04 -6.62
N SER A 201 4.08 4.52 -5.82
CA SER A 201 4.73 3.70 -4.78
C SER A 201 3.69 3.04 -3.87
N PHE A 202 3.90 1.77 -3.50
CA PHE A 202 3.06 1.14 -2.49
C PHE A 202 3.57 1.50 -1.08
N LEU A 203 2.70 2.05 -0.27
CA LEU A 203 2.90 2.21 1.18
C LEU A 203 1.61 1.80 1.86
N GLN A 204 1.69 1.10 2.98
CA GLN A 204 0.52 0.74 3.78
C GLN A 204 -0.35 1.98 4.06
N PRO A 205 -1.68 1.91 3.90
CA PRO A 205 -2.57 3.08 3.91
C PRO A 205 -2.53 3.91 5.19
N SER A 206 -2.32 3.27 6.33
CA SER A 206 -2.07 3.94 7.61
C SER A 206 -0.59 3.79 7.97
N THR A 207 0.17 4.87 7.87
CA THR A 207 1.58 4.89 8.27
C THR A 207 1.73 4.56 9.76
N GLU A 208 0.86 5.09 10.62
CA GLU A 208 0.87 4.81 12.07
C GLU A 208 0.69 3.32 12.38
N GLN A 209 -0.27 2.66 11.70
CA GLN A 209 -0.51 1.24 11.95
C GLN A 209 0.59 0.36 11.34
N ALA A 210 1.16 0.77 10.19
CA ALA A 210 2.32 0.10 9.62
C ALA A 210 3.53 0.15 10.57
N GLU A 211 3.79 1.30 11.19
CA GLU A 211 4.84 1.46 12.20
C GLU A 211 4.68 0.46 13.36
N ARG A 212 3.46 0.28 13.86
CA ARG A 212 3.15 -0.69 14.93
C ARG A 212 3.34 -2.14 14.47
N ILE A 213 2.90 -2.45 13.25
CA ILE A 213 3.09 -3.79 12.66
C ILE A 213 4.58 -4.10 12.53
N TYR A 214 5.39 -3.18 11.99
CA TYR A 214 6.82 -3.40 11.81
C TYR A 214 7.57 -3.52 13.13
N GLN A 215 7.21 -2.74 14.15
CA GLN A 215 7.75 -2.88 15.51
C GLN A 215 7.41 -4.26 16.10
N GLN A 216 6.16 -4.68 15.99
CA GLN A 216 5.72 -6.00 16.50
C GLN A 216 6.39 -7.14 15.75
N LEU A 217 6.56 -7.00 14.43
CA LEU A 217 7.26 -7.99 13.59
C LEU A 217 8.72 -8.14 14.05
N VAL A 218 9.45 -7.04 14.24
CA VAL A 218 10.84 -7.07 14.72
C VAL A 218 10.93 -7.69 16.11
N GLU A 219 10.06 -7.30 17.03
CA GLU A 219 10.01 -7.86 18.39
C GLU A 219 9.84 -9.40 18.36
N TRP A 220 9.01 -9.91 17.44
CA TRP A 220 8.76 -11.34 17.33
C TRP A 220 9.84 -12.10 16.54
N SER A 221 10.53 -11.40 15.65
CA SER A 221 11.48 -12.00 14.70
C SER A 221 12.74 -12.56 15.36
N GLY A 222 13.14 -12.04 16.54
CA GLY A 222 14.42 -12.37 17.15
C GLY A 222 15.60 -11.92 16.32
N THR A 223 16.74 -12.61 16.45
CA THR A 223 18.00 -12.29 15.75
C THR A 223 18.49 -13.49 14.95
N GLY A 224 19.40 -13.27 13.97
CA GLY A 224 19.97 -14.35 13.18
C GLY A 224 20.98 -13.90 12.13
N ALA A 225 21.49 -14.85 11.37
CA ALA A 225 22.41 -14.57 10.28
C ALA A 225 21.69 -14.01 9.06
N ILE A 226 20.61 -14.67 8.62
CA ILE A 226 19.92 -14.34 7.37
C ILE A 226 18.42 -14.23 7.60
N ALA A 227 17.81 -13.16 7.07
CA ALA A 227 16.37 -13.01 6.93
C ALA A 227 15.97 -12.83 5.46
N TRP A 228 14.79 -13.35 5.10
CA TRP A 228 14.13 -13.06 3.84
C TRP A 228 12.94 -12.12 4.07
N ASP A 229 12.78 -11.16 3.18
CA ASP A 229 11.64 -10.25 3.08
C ASP A 229 11.01 -10.45 1.69
N LEU A 230 10.01 -11.33 1.61
CA LEU A 230 9.36 -11.69 0.34
C LEU A 230 8.13 -10.79 0.12
N TYR A 231 8.00 -10.26 -1.10
CA TYR A 231 7.06 -9.21 -1.47
C TYR A 231 7.40 -7.88 -0.78
N CYS A 232 8.68 -7.53 -0.77
CA CYS A 232 9.24 -6.48 0.08
C CYS A 232 8.84 -5.05 -0.30
N GLY A 233 8.25 -4.81 -1.48
CA GLY A 233 7.84 -3.50 -1.94
C GLY A 233 8.94 -2.44 -1.80
N LEU A 234 8.70 -1.41 -0.99
CA LEU A 234 9.68 -0.35 -0.71
C LEU A 234 10.80 -0.75 0.26
N GLY A 235 10.88 -2.03 0.62
CA GLY A 235 11.93 -2.59 1.46
C GLY A 235 11.83 -2.25 2.95
N LEU A 236 10.68 -1.75 3.41
CA LEU A 236 10.54 -1.25 4.79
C LEU A 236 10.70 -2.34 5.84
N ILE A 237 10.14 -3.52 5.61
CA ILE A 237 10.31 -4.66 6.53
C ILE A 237 11.79 -5.05 6.57
N GLY A 238 12.45 -5.17 5.42
CA GLY A 238 13.88 -5.47 5.35
C GLY A 238 14.74 -4.46 6.09
N LEU A 239 14.43 -3.16 5.99
CA LEU A 239 15.12 -2.10 6.74
C LEU A 239 14.94 -2.28 8.25
N HIS A 240 13.75 -2.60 8.73
CA HIS A 240 13.51 -2.84 10.16
C HIS A 240 14.23 -4.09 10.67
N LEU A 241 14.38 -5.13 9.83
CA LEU A 241 15.11 -6.34 10.18
C LEU A 241 16.63 -6.19 10.16
N SER A 242 17.15 -5.15 9.50
CA SER A 242 18.60 -4.95 9.30
C SER A 242 19.43 -4.85 10.58
N GLU A 243 18.80 -4.47 11.71
CA GLU A 243 19.48 -4.41 13.01
C GLU A 243 19.56 -5.76 13.71
N ALA A 244 18.62 -6.64 13.40
CA ALA A 244 18.49 -7.94 14.05
C ALA A 244 19.17 -9.06 13.27
N TYR A 245 19.46 -8.85 11.97
CA TYR A 245 20.02 -9.85 11.07
C TYR A 245 21.30 -9.35 10.39
N GLN A 246 22.28 -10.23 10.24
CA GLN A 246 23.55 -9.89 9.59
C GLN A 246 23.36 -9.58 8.09
N LYS A 247 22.41 -10.27 7.44
CA LYS A 247 22.04 -10.07 6.04
C LYS A 247 20.54 -10.23 5.86
N VAL A 248 19.94 -9.33 5.08
CA VAL A 248 18.53 -9.42 4.69
C VAL A 248 18.43 -9.47 3.16
N TYR A 249 17.63 -10.37 2.63
CA TYR A 249 17.32 -10.46 1.20
C TYR A 249 15.85 -10.06 0.97
N GLY A 250 15.65 -8.94 0.26
CA GLY A 250 14.32 -8.48 -0.17
C GLY A 250 14.03 -8.91 -1.60
N ILE A 251 12.85 -9.45 -1.85
CA ILE A 251 12.37 -9.85 -3.20
C ILE A 251 11.06 -9.15 -3.50
N ASP A 252 10.97 -8.51 -4.66
CA ASP A 252 9.73 -7.96 -5.20
C ASP A 252 9.75 -8.00 -6.74
N VAL A 253 8.56 -8.06 -7.35
CA VAL A 253 8.41 -8.07 -8.81
C VAL A 253 8.60 -6.68 -9.41
N GLU A 254 8.28 -5.63 -8.67
CA GLU A 254 8.26 -4.25 -9.14
C GLU A 254 9.66 -3.61 -9.03
N SER A 255 10.36 -3.51 -10.17
CA SER A 255 11.71 -2.94 -10.24
C SER A 255 11.80 -1.51 -9.71
N ASP A 256 10.76 -0.70 -9.91
CA ASP A 256 10.68 0.69 -9.47
C ASP A 256 10.60 0.77 -7.94
N HIS A 257 9.86 -0.13 -7.31
CA HIS A 257 9.83 -0.25 -5.85
C HIS A 257 11.22 -0.59 -5.30
N LEU A 258 11.92 -1.51 -5.94
CA LEU A 258 13.27 -1.90 -5.49
C LEU A 258 14.32 -0.82 -5.72
N SER A 259 14.17 0.02 -6.75
CA SER A 259 15.00 1.21 -6.92
C SER A 259 14.84 2.16 -5.73
N LEU A 260 13.61 2.40 -5.31
CA LEU A 260 13.31 3.18 -4.10
C LEU A 260 13.80 2.47 -2.83
N ALA A 261 13.63 1.14 -2.71
CA ALA A 261 14.11 0.37 -1.57
C ALA A 261 15.63 0.49 -1.38
N ARG A 262 16.42 0.44 -2.46
CA ARG A 262 17.87 0.70 -2.43
C ARG A 262 18.17 2.14 -2.02
N THR A 263 17.41 3.10 -2.52
CA THR A 263 17.52 4.50 -2.13
C THR A 263 17.25 4.67 -0.62
N HIS A 264 16.19 4.02 -0.12
CA HIS A 264 15.85 4.05 1.31
C HIS A 264 16.96 3.44 2.16
N ALA A 265 17.52 2.29 1.76
CA ALA A 265 18.66 1.69 2.45
C ALA A 265 19.87 2.66 2.53
N ALA A 266 20.24 3.24 1.39
CA ALA A 266 21.35 4.19 1.32
C ALA A 266 21.10 5.46 2.16
N MET A 267 19.92 6.06 2.09
CA MET A 267 19.55 7.25 2.86
C MET A 267 19.60 7.03 4.38
N ASN A 268 19.36 5.80 4.82
CA ASN A 268 19.34 5.44 6.24
C ASN A 268 20.62 4.74 6.72
N GLY A 269 21.68 4.68 5.89
CA GLY A 269 22.95 4.06 6.24
C GLY A 269 22.88 2.54 6.42
N VAL A 270 21.89 1.88 5.82
CA VAL A 270 21.69 0.43 5.90
C VAL A 270 22.40 -0.23 4.72
N SER A 271 23.40 -1.07 5.01
CA SER A 271 24.26 -1.73 4.00
C SER A 271 24.07 -3.25 3.89
N ASN A 272 23.38 -3.85 4.84
CA ASN A 272 23.22 -5.30 4.93
C ASN A 272 21.87 -5.82 4.36
N VAL A 273 21.13 -5.00 3.63
CA VAL A 273 19.93 -5.41 2.88
C VAL A 273 20.25 -5.46 1.39
N GLU A 274 19.90 -6.55 0.74
CA GLU A 274 20.07 -6.76 -0.70
C GLU A 274 18.71 -7.00 -1.35
N PHE A 275 18.41 -6.23 -2.40
CA PHE A 275 17.12 -6.31 -3.10
C PHE A 275 17.26 -6.94 -4.48
N ARG A 276 16.41 -7.94 -4.78
CA ARG A 276 16.37 -8.68 -6.03
C ARG A 276 15.01 -8.56 -6.71
N ALA A 277 15.04 -8.11 -7.99
CA ALA A 277 13.83 -7.95 -8.79
C ALA A 277 13.43 -9.27 -9.44
N GLY A 278 12.18 -9.65 -9.31
CA GLY A 278 11.58 -10.81 -9.94
C GLY A 278 10.48 -11.42 -9.07
N LYS A 279 9.73 -12.33 -9.66
CA LYS A 279 8.70 -13.05 -8.91
C LYS A 279 9.36 -13.99 -7.91
N ALA A 280 8.86 -14.01 -6.68
CA ALA A 280 9.41 -14.84 -5.62
C ALA A 280 9.44 -16.32 -6.03
N GLU A 281 8.35 -16.83 -6.65
CA GLU A 281 8.25 -18.20 -7.13
C GLU A 281 9.25 -18.57 -8.23
N GLU A 282 9.76 -17.60 -8.98
CA GLU A 282 10.78 -17.81 -10.03
C GLU A 282 12.19 -17.70 -9.45
N LEU A 283 12.49 -16.64 -8.68
CA LEU A 283 13.82 -16.42 -8.10
C LEU A 283 14.19 -17.51 -7.11
N LEU A 284 13.24 -17.98 -6.30
CA LEU A 284 13.46 -19.04 -5.32
C LEU A 284 13.71 -20.44 -5.93
N GLN A 285 13.65 -20.57 -7.27
CA GLN A 285 14.06 -21.80 -7.97
C GLN A 285 15.59 -22.01 -7.98
N ASP A 286 16.38 -20.96 -7.81
CA ASP A 286 17.83 -21.14 -7.56
C ASP A 286 18.05 -21.73 -6.17
N ARG A 287 17.82 -23.05 -6.09
CA ARG A 287 17.88 -23.82 -4.85
C ARG A 287 19.26 -23.81 -4.22
N ARG A 288 20.33 -23.70 -5.03
CA ARG A 288 21.69 -23.64 -4.50
C ARG A 288 21.88 -22.37 -3.70
N PHE A 289 21.56 -21.24 -4.29
CA PHE A 289 21.68 -19.95 -3.60
C PHE A 289 20.75 -19.89 -2.37
N TRP A 290 19.43 -20.05 -2.56
CA TRP A 290 18.45 -19.81 -1.51
C TRP A 290 18.43 -20.85 -0.39
N LEU A 291 18.74 -22.13 -0.68
CA LEU A 291 18.68 -23.17 0.33
C LEU A 291 20.03 -23.50 0.98
N GLN A 292 21.14 -23.02 0.41
CA GLN A 292 22.49 -23.29 0.93
C GLN A 292 23.21 -22.00 1.32
N GLU A 293 23.42 -21.06 0.36
CA GLU A 293 24.21 -19.85 0.59
C GLU A 293 23.42 -18.77 1.36
N ALA A 294 22.15 -18.61 1.06
CA ALA A 294 21.26 -17.60 1.65
C ALA A 294 20.15 -18.19 2.52
N ARG A 295 20.36 -19.36 3.10
CA ARG A 295 19.35 -20.05 3.92
C ARG A 295 18.91 -19.19 5.11
N PRO A 296 17.60 -18.92 5.28
CA PRO A 296 17.14 -17.97 6.27
C PRO A 296 16.94 -18.61 7.66
N ASN A 297 17.21 -17.81 8.71
CA ASN A 297 16.69 -18.06 10.04
C ASN A 297 15.22 -17.60 10.15
N LEU A 298 14.91 -16.48 9.49
CA LEU A 298 13.57 -15.91 9.40
C LEU A 298 13.17 -15.70 7.94
N ALA A 299 11.94 -16.05 7.59
CA ALA A 299 11.29 -15.60 6.37
C ALA A 299 10.08 -14.74 6.73
N VAL A 300 10.04 -13.50 6.24
CA VAL A 300 8.86 -12.64 6.31
C VAL A 300 8.16 -12.71 4.97
N VAL A 301 6.84 -12.83 4.99
CA VAL A 301 6.00 -12.84 3.79
C VAL A 301 4.82 -11.87 3.98
N ASP A 302 4.66 -10.95 3.01
CA ASP A 302 3.53 -10.00 2.91
C ASP A 302 2.90 -10.11 1.52
N PRO A 303 2.25 -11.25 1.19
CA PRO A 303 1.76 -11.54 -0.14
C PRO A 303 0.51 -10.71 -0.49
N PRO A 304 0.14 -10.64 -1.80
CA PRO A 304 -1.12 -10.05 -2.23
C PRO A 304 -2.33 -10.79 -1.64
N ARG A 305 -3.53 -10.24 -1.85
CA ARG A 305 -4.80 -10.79 -1.32
C ARG A 305 -5.09 -12.25 -1.68
N SER A 306 -4.47 -12.79 -2.73
CA SER A 306 -4.59 -14.19 -3.15
C SER A 306 -3.85 -15.18 -2.23
N GLY A 307 -2.95 -14.70 -1.37
CA GLY A 307 -2.04 -15.51 -0.58
C GLY A 307 -0.75 -15.88 -1.30
N LEU A 308 -0.01 -16.84 -0.76
CA LEU A 308 1.26 -17.32 -1.30
C LEU A 308 1.06 -18.19 -2.54
N HIS A 309 1.98 -18.06 -3.48
CA HIS A 309 2.08 -19.03 -4.57
C HIS A 309 2.54 -20.40 -4.02
N PRO A 310 2.00 -21.55 -4.48
CA PRO A 310 2.38 -22.86 -3.97
C PRO A 310 3.89 -23.14 -4.02
N GLN A 311 4.58 -22.63 -5.05
CA GLN A 311 6.03 -22.75 -5.16
C GLN A 311 6.79 -22.01 -4.05
N VAL A 312 6.27 -20.89 -3.57
CA VAL A 312 6.86 -20.15 -2.43
C VAL A 312 6.70 -20.96 -1.15
N ILE A 313 5.52 -21.55 -0.91
CA ILE A 313 5.29 -22.46 0.24
C ILE A 313 6.27 -23.64 0.18
N ALA A 314 6.39 -24.29 -0.98
CA ALA A 314 7.32 -25.40 -1.17
C ALA A 314 8.78 -24.99 -0.88
N THR A 315 9.17 -23.78 -1.29
CA THR A 315 10.52 -23.27 -1.03
C THR A 315 10.73 -22.94 0.44
N LEU A 316 9.76 -22.36 1.12
CA LEU A 316 9.83 -22.11 2.57
C LEU A 316 10.00 -23.42 3.34
N LEU A 317 9.24 -24.46 2.98
CA LEU A 317 9.38 -25.80 3.56
C LEU A 317 10.76 -26.43 3.27
N GLY A 318 11.31 -26.20 2.07
CA GLY A 318 12.65 -26.64 1.69
C GLY A 318 13.78 -25.90 2.38
N ALA A 319 13.67 -24.58 2.52
CA ALA A 319 14.63 -23.72 3.19
C ALA A 319 14.65 -23.93 4.71
N ARG A 320 13.52 -24.34 5.27
CA ARG A 320 13.38 -24.67 6.71
C ARG A 320 13.81 -23.51 7.61
N PRO A 321 13.31 -22.26 7.45
CA PRO A 321 13.61 -21.21 8.40
C PRO A 321 13.21 -21.64 9.82
N GLU A 322 13.83 -21.07 10.82
CA GLU A 322 13.44 -21.29 12.21
C GLU A 322 12.07 -20.67 12.48
N ARG A 323 11.82 -19.51 11.83
CA ARG A 323 10.58 -18.73 11.96
C ARG A 323 10.08 -18.25 10.60
N ILE A 324 8.76 -18.17 10.48
CA ILE A 324 8.08 -17.51 9.38
C ILE A 324 7.15 -16.45 9.99
N ALA A 325 7.32 -15.18 9.64
CA ALA A 325 6.38 -14.12 9.98
C ALA A 325 5.48 -13.87 8.77
N TYR A 326 4.20 -14.14 8.91
CA TYR A 326 3.22 -13.97 7.84
C TYR A 326 2.33 -12.75 8.14
N LEU A 327 2.43 -11.70 7.33
CA LEU A 327 1.53 -10.55 7.33
C LEU A 327 0.47 -10.73 6.24
N SER A 328 -0.81 -10.50 6.54
CA SER A 328 -1.89 -10.74 5.58
C SER A 328 -3.04 -9.76 5.74
N CYS A 329 -3.45 -9.16 4.62
CA CYS A 329 -4.68 -8.37 4.52
C CYS A 329 -5.94 -9.20 4.22
N ASN A 330 -5.81 -10.53 4.04
CA ASN A 330 -6.91 -11.45 3.77
C ASN A 330 -6.79 -12.72 4.62
N VAL A 331 -7.54 -12.77 5.70
CA VAL A 331 -7.48 -13.88 6.66
C VAL A 331 -7.90 -15.24 6.06
N ASN A 332 -8.72 -15.27 5.00
CA ASN A 332 -9.13 -16.52 4.37
C ASN A 332 -7.98 -17.15 3.56
N SER A 333 -7.23 -16.35 2.79
CA SER A 333 -6.03 -16.84 2.11
C SER A 333 -4.94 -17.21 3.12
N LEU A 334 -4.78 -16.41 4.19
CA LEU A 334 -3.89 -16.75 5.31
C LEU A 334 -4.20 -18.15 5.88
N ALA A 335 -5.45 -18.42 6.27
CA ALA A 335 -5.85 -19.71 6.83
C ALA A 335 -5.57 -20.87 5.87
N LYS A 336 -5.80 -20.69 4.56
CA LYS A 336 -5.46 -21.67 3.52
C LYS A 336 -3.96 -21.97 3.50
N ASP A 337 -3.12 -20.95 3.45
CA ASP A 337 -1.67 -21.10 3.35
C ASP A 337 -1.07 -21.67 4.64
N LEU A 338 -1.60 -21.29 5.81
CA LEU A 338 -1.22 -21.87 7.10
C LEU A 338 -1.50 -23.37 7.16
N LYS A 339 -2.63 -23.83 6.61
CA LYS A 339 -2.94 -25.26 6.55
C LYS A 339 -1.87 -26.04 5.79
N GLU A 340 -1.36 -25.50 4.69
CA GLU A 340 -0.27 -26.12 3.92
C GLU A 340 1.05 -26.11 4.70
N LEU A 341 1.40 -25.02 5.37
CA LEU A 341 2.61 -24.92 6.19
C LEU A 341 2.57 -25.85 7.42
N PHE A 342 1.39 -26.08 8.01
CA PHE A 342 1.24 -26.98 9.16
C PHE A 342 1.28 -28.46 8.76
N SER A 343 0.80 -28.79 7.57
CA SER A 343 0.81 -30.17 7.06
C SER A 343 2.12 -30.55 6.34
N GLY A 344 2.96 -29.56 6.02
CA GLY A 344 4.23 -29.76 5.33
C GLY A 344 5.33 -30.39 6.19
N PHE A 345 6.50 -30.60 5.59
CA PHE A 345 7.68 -31.07 6.32
C PHE A 345 8.89 -30.16 6.04
N PRO A 346 9.51 -29.55 7.08
CA PRO A 346 9.16 -29.65 8.51
C PRO A 346 7.80 -29.02 8.81
N ARG A 347 7.19 -29.43 9.89
CA ARG A 347 5.94 -28.83 10.37
C ARG A 347 6.25 -27.50 11.05
N TYR A 348 5.37 -26.55 10.84
CA TYR A 348 5.34 -25.28 11.58
C TYR A 348 4.10 -25.27 12.48
N ARG A 349 4.19 -24.46 13.53
CA ARG A 349 3.05 -24.13 14.39
C ARG A 349 2.98 -22.62 14.58
N ALA A 350 1.80 -22.10 14.68
CA ALA A 350 1.61 -20.69 15.08
C ALA A 350 1.92 -20.55 16.57
N THR A 351 2.81 -19.63 16.92
CA THR A 351 3.18 -19.34 18.30
C THR A 351 2.66 -17.99 18.78
N ARG A 352 2.44 -17.07 17.84
CA ARG A 352 1.89 -15.74 18.12
C ARG A 352 0.99 -15.31 16.97
N VAL A 353 -0.09 -14.60 17.31
CA VAL A 353 -1.01 -13.99 16.36
C VAL A 353 -1.48 -12.64 16.89
N LYS A 354 -1.57 -11.66 15.99
CA LYS A 354 -2.10 -10.34 16.33
C LYS A 354 -2.78 -9.72 15.12
N ALA A 355 -3.95 -9.14 15.32
CA ALA A 355 -4.70 -8.45 14.30
C ALA A 355 -4.61 -6.93 14.50
N PHE A 356 -4.53 -6.18 13.39
CA PHE A 356 -4.36 -4.73 13.40
C PHE A 356 -5.43 -4.07 12.52
N ASP A 357 -6.04 -3.01 13.01
CA ASP A 357 -6.96 -2.23 12.21
C ASP A 357 -6.23 -1.24 11.30
N MET A 358 -5.72 -1.76 10.18
CA MET A 358 -5.08 -0.97 9.12
C MET A 358 -6.10 -0.11 8.35
N PHE A 359 -7.37 -0.48 8.36
CA PHE A 359 -8.43 0.10 7.53
C PHE A 359 -9.69 0.41 8.34
N PRO A 360 -9.63 1.32 9.34
CA PRO A 360 -10.84 1.78 10.02
C PRO A 360 -11.95 2.17 9.05
N GLN A 361 -13.20 2.04 9.48
CA GLN A 361 -14.41 2.32 8.67
C GLN A 361 -14.67 1.31 7.54
N THR A 362 -13.85 0.27 7.42
CA THR A 362 -14.02 -0.83 6.47
C THR A 362 -14.01 -2.18 7.18
N HIS A 363 -14.36 -3.25 6.47
CA HIS A 363 -14.30 -4.61 7.02
C HIS A 363 -12.89 -5.27 6.90
N HIS A 364 -11.92 -4.59 6.33
CA HIS A 364 -10.57 -5.11 6.17
C HIS A 364 -9.80 -5.08 7.51
N VAL A 365 -8.95 -6.05 7.69
CA VAL A 365 -8.09 -6.21 8.87
C VAL A 365 -6.76 -6.80 8.43
N GLU A 366 -5.68 -6.35 9.03
CA GLU A 366 -4.34 -6.89 8.83
C GLU A 366 -4.04 -7.90 9.94
N THR A 367 -3.46 -9.04 9.60
CA THR A 367 -3.17 -10.11 10.58
C THR A 367 -1.71 -10.53 10.45
N LEU A 368 -0.97 -10.44 11.56
CA LEU A 368 0.41 -10.91 11.67
C LEU A 368 0.42 -12.22 12.45
N VAL A 369 1.01 -13.26 11.87
CA VAL A 369 1.19 -14.58 12.51
C VAL A 369 2.67 -14.92 12.52
N LEU A 370 3.19 -15.31 13.68
CA LEU A 370 4.53 -15.90 13.80
C LEU A 370 4.39 -17.41 13.85
N LEU A 371 5.09 -18.07 12.95
CA LEU A 371 5.23 -19.52 12.90
C LEU A 371 6.63 -19.92 13.35
N GLU A 372 6.72 -20.95 14.16
CA GLU A 372 7.99 -21.57 14.55
C GLU A 372 8.03 -23.02 14.05
N ARG A 373 9.22 -23.43 13.62
CA ARG A 373 9.47 -24.80 13.19
C ARG A 373 9.47 -25.71 14.42
N ASN A 374 8.72 -26.83 14.32
CA ASN A 374 8.70 -27.88 15.33
C ASN A 374 10.03 -28.68 15.35
#